data_7337b111b5c7b0cf28cfedcdcf4dd5b0
#
_entry.id   7337b111b5c7b0cf28cfedcdcf4dd5b0
#
_cell.length_a   1.000
_cell.length_b   1.000
_cell.length_c   1.000
_cell.angle_alpha   90.00
_cell.angle_beta   90.00
_cell.angle_gamma   90.00
#
_symmetry.space_group_name_H-M   'P 1'
#
loop_
_entity.id
_entity.type
_entity.pdbx_description
1 polymer ?
#
loop_
_entity_poly.entity_id
_entity_poly.type
_entity_poly.pdbx_seq_one_letter_code
_entity_poly.pdbx_strand_id
1 'polypeptide(L)'
;MSDNHGVNTPVTKALNTILELELAGVVRYTHYALMVFGYNRIPIVSWLREQAAESLTHADKAGELITHLGGHPSLSIGPLLETHNHDIGDILRESMAHELLALNAYKALLKLVEGESVMLEEYAREMIYMEELHSGEVDKMLRKPGEIAKFHG
;
A
#
# COMPACT_ATOMS: atom_id res chain seq x y z
N MET A 1 23.51 30.75 -3.94
CA MET A 1 22.54 29.91 -3.20
C MET A 1 21.76 29.10 -4.21
N SER A 2 22.00 27.82 -4.27
CA SER A 2 21.14 26.96 -5.05
C SER A 2 19.78 26.91 -4.35
N ASP A 3 18.74 27.37 -5.02
CA ASP A 3 17.39 27.18 -4.57
C ASP A 3 17.08 25.68 -4.60
N ASN A 4 17.41 25.01 -3.51
CA ASN A 4 17.14 23.59 -3.31
C ASN A 4 15.64 23.37 -2.97
N HIS A 5 14.76 24.08 -3.69
CA HIS A 5 13.34 23.91 -3.49
C HIS A 5 12.92 22.52 -3.97
N GLY A 6 12.80 21.60 -3.04
CA GLY A 6 12.21 20.30 -3.28
C GLY A 6 13.08 19.31 -4.06
N VAL A 7 14.40 19.38 -3.92
CA VAL A 7 15.26 18.32 -4.47
C VAL A 7 15.11 17.06 -3.63
N ASN A 8 14.66 15.98 -4.25
CA ASN A 8 14.48 14.71 -3.59
C ASN A 8 15.81 13.94 -3.49
N THR A 9 16.15 13.55 -2.26
CA THR A 9 17.26 12.66 -1.95
C THR A 9 16.84 11.20 -2.24
N PRO A 10 17.76 10.23 -2.19
CA PRO A 10 17.38 8.82 -2.31
C PRO A 10 16.28 8.40 -1.32
N VAL A 11 16.32 8.92 -0.07
CA VAL A 11 15.31 8.61 0.95
C VAL A 11 13.96 9.21 0.58
N THR A 12 13.91 10.48 0.20
CA THR A 12 12.63 11.10 -0.20
C THR A 12 12.09 10.55 -1.51
N LYS A 13 12.95 10.09 -2.40
CA LYS A 13 12.51 9.34 -3.60
C LYS A 13 11.85 8.01 -3.23
N ALA A 14 12.43 7.29 -2.27
CA ALA A 14 11.83 6.05 -1.78
C ALA A 14 10.47 6.31 -1.10
N LEU A 15 10.37 7.39 -0.31
CA LEU A 15 9.11 7.80 0.29
C LEU A 15 8.08 8.22 -0.76
N ASN A 16 8.51 8.86 -1.84
CA ASN A 16 7.62 9.21 -2.95
C ASN A 16 7.09 7.97 -3.68
N THR A 17 7.89 6.92 -3.82
CA THR A 17 7.43 5.65 -4.35
C THR A 17 6.32 5.07 -3.48
N ILE A 18 6.50 5.11 -2.16
CA ILE A 18 5.49 4.68 -1.18
C ILE A 18 4.23 5.52 -1.32
N LEU A 19 4.36 6.85 -1.34
CA LEU A 19 3.23 7.77 -1.52
C LEU A 19 2.42 7.43 -2.76
N GLU A 20 3.08 7.23 -3.89
CA GLU A 20 2.43 6.91 -5.16
C GLU A 20 1.71 5.56 -5.10
N LEU A 21 2.32 4.54 -4.48
CA LEU A 21 1.70 3.23 -4.33
C LEU A 21 0.49 3.27 -3.39
N GLU A 22 0.58 4.02 -2.30
CA GLU A 22 -0.54 4.17 -1.36
C GLU A 22 -1.70 4.94 -2.00
N LEU A 23 -1.42 5.99 -2.78
CA LEU A 23 -2.47 6.70 -3.53
C LEU A 23 -3.11 5.81 -4.59
N ALA A 24 -2.31 4.98 -5.27
CA ALA A 24 -2.85 3.96 -6.16
C ALA A 24 -3.76 2.99 -5.40
N GLY A 25 -3.40 2.63 -4.17
CA GLY A 25 -4.21 1.81 -3.29
C GLY A 25 -5.58 2.42 -3.01
N VAL A 26 -5.64 3.72 -2.74
CA VAL A 26 -6.91 4.45 -2.55
C VAL A 26 -7.81 4.28 -3.78
N VAL A 27 -7.26 4.49 -4.96
CA VAL A 27 -8.02 4.37 -6.22
C VAL A 27 -8.44 2.92 -6.46
N ARG A 28 -7.53 1.96 -6.29
CA ARG A 28 -7.79 0.54 -6.52
C ARG A 28 -8.88 0.00 -5.60
N TYR A 29 -8.76 0.21 -4.30
CA TYR A 29 -9.75 -0.28 -3.34
C TYR A 29 -11.11 0.38 -3.50
N THR A 30 -11.15 1.67 -3.85
CA THR A 30 -12.39 2.36 -4.18
C THR A 30 -13.03 1.73 -5.41
N HIS A 31 -12.26 1.49 -6.44
CA HIS A 31 -12.73 0.85 -7.67
C HIS A 31 -13.24 -0.56 -7.39
N TYR A 32 -12.50 -1.38 -6.65
CA TYR A 32 -12.94 -2.72 -6.28
C TYR A 32 -14.28 -2.69 -5.54
N ALA A 33 -14.43 -1.75 -4.60
CA ALA A 33 -15.68 -1.61 -3.85
C ALA A 33 -16.88 -1.36 -4.77
N LEU A 34 -16.66 -0.59 -5.86
CA LEU A 34 -17.69 -0.32 -6.85
C LEU A 34 -18.03 -1.54 -7.70
N MET A 35 -17.08 -2.47 -7.88
CA MET A 35 -17.17 -3.58 -8.81
C MET A 35 -17.60 -4.92 -8.17
N VAL A 36 -17.83 -4.95 -6.86
CA VAL A 36 -18.31 -6.18 -6.20
C VAL A 36 -19.81 -6.32 -6.41
N PHE A 37 -20.22 -7.42 -7.03
CA PHE A 37 -21.63 -7.76 -7.24
C PHE A 37 -21.93 -9.10 -6.59
N GLY A 38 -23.19 -9.33 -6.27
CA GLY A 38 -23.67 -10.59 -5.71
C GLY A 38 -23.98 -10.51 -4.21
N TYR A 39 -24.38 -11.61 -3.65
CA TYR A 39 -24.91 -11.69 -2.28
C TYR A 39 -23.87 -11.33 -1.20
N ASN A 40 -22.60 -11.48 -1.48
CA ASN A 40 -21.53 -11.19 -0.53
C ASN A 40 -21.04 -9.73 -0.58
N ARG A 41 -21.71 -8.89 -1.35
CA ARG A 41 -21.28 -7.51 -1.59
C ARG A 41 -21.12 -6.70 -0.31
N ILE A 42 -22.11 -6.71 0.58
CA ILE A 42 -22.16 -5.78 1.71
C ILE A 42 -20.91 -5.90 2.61
N PRO A 43 -20.54 -7.06 3.16
CA PRO A 43 -19.34 -7.15 4.00
C PRO A 43 -18.04 -6.91 3.24
N ILE A 44 -17.95 -7.35 2.00
CA ILE A 44 -16.73 -7.18 1.18
C ILE A 44 -16.52 -5.72 0.83
N VAL A 45 -17.57 -5.01 0.42
CA VAL A 45 -17.48 -3.57 0.09
C VAL A 45 -17.07 -2.76 1.32
N SER A 46 -17.62 -3.05 2.48
CA SER A 46 -17.24 -2.40 3.74
C SER A 46 -15.74 -2.56 4.00
N TRP A 47 -15.24 -3.79 3.90
CA TRP A 47 -13.82 -4.08 4.07
C TRP A 47 -12.94 -3.35 3.05
N LEU A 48 -13.34 -3.35 1.77
CA LEU A 48 -12.59 -2.66 0.71
C LEU A 48 -12.53 -1.14 0.94
N ARG A 49 -13.61 -0.54 1.41
CA ARG A 49 -13.64 0.89 1.72
C ARG A 49 -12.76 1.23 2.92
N GLU A 50 -12.67 0.34 3.91
CA GLU A 50 -11.73 0.49 5.02
C GLU A 50 -10.28 0.44 4.51
N GLN A 51 -9.98 -0.44 3.56
CA GLN A 51 -8.65 -0.51 2.96
C GLN A 51 -8.30 0.76 2.18
N ALA A 52 -9.26 1.34 1.46
CA ALA A 52 -9.05 2.61 0.78
C ALA A 52 -8.73 3.74 1.78
N ALA A 53 -9.46 3.82 2.88
CA ALA A 53 -9.23 4.81 3.92
C ALA A 53 -7.86 4.61 4.59
N GLU A 54 -7.45 3.37 4.84
CA GLU A 54 -6.15 3.06 5.42
C GLU A 54 -5.01 3.43 4.47
N SER A 55 -5.15 3.14 3.17
CA SER A 55 -4.17 3.56 2.15
C SER A 55 -3.99 5.07 2.11
N LEU A 56 -5.07 5.84 2.26
CA LEU A 56 -4.99 7.30 2.32
C LEU A 56 -4.22 7.76 3.57
N THR A 57 -4.45 7.15 4.71
CA THR A 57 -3.71 7.43 5.94
C THR A 57 -2.21 7.14 5.75
N HIS A 58 -1.87 6.04 5.11
CA HIS A 58 -0.48 5.68 4.82
C HIS A 58 0.16 6.67 3.83
N ALA A 59 -0.57 7.10 2.80
CA ALA A 59 -0.11 8.11 1.85
C ALA A 59 0.19 9.43 2.58
N ASP A 60 -0.68 9.83 3.48
CA ASP A 60 -0.54 11.05 4.27
C ASP A 60 0.73 11.00 5.13
N LYS A 61 0.97 9.88 5.82
CA LYS A 61 2.20 9.68 6.62
C LYS A 61 3.47 9.81 5.76
N ALA A 62 3.48 9.16 4.60
CA ALA A 62 4.62 9.24 3.68
C ALA A 62 4.85 10.68 3.21
N GLY A 63 3.77 11.37 2.83
CA GLY A 63 3.82 12.76 2.38
C GLY A 63 4.35 13.71 3.46
N GLU A 64 3.87 13.55 4.69
CA GLU A 64 4.34 14.35 5.82
C GLU A 64 5.84 14.13 6.10
N LEU A 65 6.32 12.90 5.98
CA LEU A 65 7.75 12.61 6.15
C LEU A 65 8.58 13.21 5.03
N ILE A 66 8.09 13.21 3.80
CA ILE A 66 8.78 13.84 2.66
C ILE A 66 9.00 15.32 2.93
N THR A 67 7.96 16.05 3.32
CA THR A 67 8.08 17.49 3.60
C THR A 67 8.89 17.74 4.87
N HIS A 68 8.78 16.89 5.87
CA HIS A 68 9.62 16.97 7.07
C HIS A 68 11.11 16.91 6.72
N LEU A 69 11.47 16.12 5.72
CA LEU A 69 12.86 15.98 5.25
C LEU A 69 13.27 17.02 4.20
N GLY A 70 12.39 17.97 3.88
CA GLY A 70 12.68 19.01 2.90
C GLY A 70 12.50 18.58 1.45
N GLY A 71 11.88 17.43 1.22
CA GLY A 71 11.57 16.94 -0.13
C GLY A 71 10.26 17.49 -0.66
N HIS A 72 9.95 17.14 -1.90
CA HIS A 72 8.71 17.52 -2.58
C HIS A 72 7.84 16.29 -2.84
N PRO A 73 6.60 16.26 -2.31
CA PRO A 73 5.69 15.14 -2.55
C PRO A 73 5.30 15.03 -4.02
N SER A 74 5.30 13.80 -4.53
CA SER A 74 4.88 13.50 -5.90
C SER A 74 3.41 13.81 -6.12
N LEU A 75 3.07 14.25 -7.33
CA LEU A 75 1.68 14.41 -7.79
C LEU A 75 1.23 13.23 -8.65
N SER A 76 2.08 12.22 -8.83
CA SER A 76 1.74 11.02 -9.57
C SER A 76 1.14 9.97 -8.65
N ILE A 77 0.52 8.95 -9.24
CA ILE A 77 0.09 7.75 -8.53
C ILE A 77 0.80 6.53 -9.12
N GLY A 78 0.91 5.47 -8.33
CA GLY A 78 1.50 4.22 -8.79
C GLY A 78 0.64 3.52 -9.84
N PRO A 79 1.12 2.38 -10.35
CA PRO A 79 0.43 1.68 -11.43
C PRO A 79 -0.96 1.20 -11.00
N LEU A 80 -1.92 1.41 -11.90
CA LEU A 80 -3.27 0.91 -11.78
C LEU A 80 -3.42 -0.22 -12.79
N LEU A 81 -3.71 -1.43 -12.28
CA LEU A 81 -4.00 -2.58 -13.12
C LEU A 81 -5.50 -2.76 -13.20
N GLU A 82 -6.00 -2.99 -14.40
CA GLU A 82 -7.39 -3.40 -14.57
C GLU A 82 -7.39 -4.66 -15.44
N THR A 83 -7.75 -5.77 -14.81
CA THR A 83 -7.81 -7.07 -15.48
C THR A 83 -9.20 -7.35 -16.05
N HIS A 84 -10.18 -6.51 -15.72
CA HIS A 84 -11.61 -6.71 -15.99
C HIS A 84 -12.16 -8.03 -15.42
N ASN A 85 -11.49 -8.58 -14.42
CA ASN A 85 -11.93 -9.75 -13.67
C ASN A 85 -12.41 -9.27 -12.30
N HIS A 86 -13.71 -9.31 -12.07
CA HIS A 86 -14.33 -8.70 -10.88
C HIS A 86 -14.95 -9.72 -9.93
N ASP A 87 -14.65 -11.00 -10.09
CA ASP A 87 -14.91 -11.99 -9.07
C ASP A 87 -14.14 -11.63 -7.80
N ILE A 88 -14.73 -11.87 -6.63
CA ILE A 88 -14.11 -11.48 -5.35
C ILE A 88 -12.71 -12.08 -5.20
N GLY A 89 -12.53 -13.36 -5.58
CA GLY A 89 -11.22 -14.00 -5.54
C GLY A 89 -10.19 -13.28 -6.44
N ASP A 90 -10.59 -12.89 -7.64
CA ASP A 90 -9.71 -12.17 -8.56
C ASP A 90 -9.35 -10.78 -8.03
N ILE A 91 -10.32 -10.06 -7.46
CA ILE A 91 -10.08 -8.77 -6.80
C ILE A 91 -9.06 -8.92 -5.66
N LEU A 92 -9.23 -9.95 -4.82
CA LEU A 92 -8.33 -10.20 -3.70
C LEU A 92 -6.91 -10.56 -4.17
N ARG A 93 -6.78 -11.38 -5.21
CA ARG A 93 -5.46 -11.72 -5.79
C ARG A 93 -4.77 -10.51 -6.38
N GLU A 94 -5.51 -9.67 -7.07
CA GLU A 94 -4.99 -8.43 -7.64
C GLU A 94 -4.55 -7.46 -6.54
N SER A 95 -5.33 -7.36 -5.46
CA SER A 95 -4.96 -6.54 -4.30
C SER A 95 -3.69 -7.07 -3.61
N MET A 96 -3.52 -8.38 -3.50
CA MET A 96 -2.28 -8.98 -2.96
C MET A 96 -1.06 -8.59 -3.78
N ALA A 97 -1.17 -8.63 -5.11
CA ALA A 97 -0.07 -8.22 -5.99
C ALA A 97 0.32 -6.75 -5.77
N HIS A 98 -0.68 -5.88 -5.60
CA HIS A 98 -0.43 -4.47 -5.30
C HIS A 98 0.22 -4.29 -3.92
N GLU A 99 -0.28 -4.98 -2.90
CA GLU A 99 0.27 -4.88 -1.54
C GLU A 99 1.71 -5.39 -1.47
N LEU A 100 2.06 -6.37 -2.30
CA LEU A 100 3.45 -6.83 -2.39
C LEU A 100 4.39 -5.74 -2.93
N LEU A 101 3.92 -4.93 -3.89
CA LEU A 101 4.69 -3.78 -4.37
C LEU A 101 4.91 -2.76 -3.25
N ALA A 102 3.88 -2.48 -2.47
CA ALA A 102 3.98 -1.57 -1.33
C ALA A 102 4.95 -2.11 -0.27
N LEU A 103 4.83 -3.39 0.09
CA LEU A 103 5.72 -4.03 1.04
C LEU A 103 7.18 -3.95 0.59
N ASN A 104 7.45 -4.22 -0.67
CA ASN A 104 8.80 -4.13 -1.22
C ASN A 104 9.34 -2.70 -1.19
N ALA A 105 8.48 -1.69 -1.41
CA ALA A 105 8.86 -0.29 -1.31
C ALA A 105 9.24 0.10 0.13
N TYR A 106 8.49 -0.38 1.14
CA TYR A 106 8.85 -0.16 2.54
C TYR A 106 10.15 -0.85 2.91
N LYS A 107 10.38 -2.07 2.42
CA LYS A 107 11.65 -2.79 2.65
C LYS A 107 12.83 -2.07 2.01
N ALA A 108 12.64 -1.50 0.82
CA ALA A 108 13.67 -0.71 0.15
C ALA A 108 14.01 0.55 0.96
N LEU A 109 12.99 1.21 1.52
CA LEU A 109 13.20 2.35 2.42
C LEU A 109 14.02 1.94 3.64
N LEU A 110 13.67 0.83 4.29
CA LEU A 110 14.38 0.35 5.46
C LEU A 110 15.88 0.16 5.17
N LYS A 111 16.23 -0.41 4.03
CA LYS A 111 17.64 -0.57 3.64
C LYS A 111 18.39 0.75 3.54
N LEU A 112 17.72 1.82 3.10
CA LEU A 112 18.34 3.13 2.97
C LEU A 112 18.55 3.83 4.30
N VAL A 113 17.65 3.60 5.28
CA VAL A 113 17.64 4.36 6.54
C VAL A 113 18.19 3.58 7.72
N GLU A 114 18.40 2.28 7.58
CA GLU A 114 18.90 1.42 8.65
C GLU A 114 20.28 1.87 9.11
N GLY A 115 20.41 2.16 10.41
CA GLY A 115 21.63 2.68 10.99
C GLY A 115 21.83 4.19 10.77
N GLU A 116 20.96 4.86 10.01
CA GLU A 116 21.08 6.28 9.68
C GLU A 116 20.05 7.16 10.37
N SER A 117 18.81 6.68 10.49
CA SER A 117 17.70 7.43 11.10
C SER A 117 16.78 6.50 11.86
N VAL A 118 16.78 6.62 13.18
CA VAL A 118 15.92 5.80 14.05
C VAL A 118 14.45 6.07 13.75
N MET A 119 14.07 7.33 13.55
CA MET A 119 12.68 7.69 13.22
C MET A 119 12.20 6.98 11.95
N LEU A 120 13.00 7.01 10.89
CA LEU A 120 12.63 6.39 9.63
C LEU A 120 12.72 4.87 9.67
N GLU A 121 13.64 4.30 10.46
CA GLU A 121 13.68 2.86 10.71
C GLU A 121 12.39 2.38 11.40
N GLU A 122 11.98 3.08 12.46
CA GLU A 122 10.77 2.73 13.19
C GLU A 122 9.53 2.84 12.28
N TYR A 123 9.45 3.90 11.51
CA TYR A 123 8.38 4.07 10.52
C TYR A 123 8.36 2.91 9.52
N ALA A 124 9.49 2.61 8.91
CA ALA A 124 9.60 1.55 7.90
C ALA A 124 9.26 0.17 8.51
N ARG A 125 9.76 -0.13 9.71
CA ARG A 125 9.49 -1.39 10.39
C ARG A 125 8.01 -1.54 10.75
N GLU A 126 7.39 -0.48 11.27
CA GLU A 126 5.95 -0.46 11.57
C GLU A 126 5.13 -0.73 10.30
N MET A 127 5.45 -0.06 9.22
CA MET A 127 4.72 -0.22 7.96
C MET A 127 4.89 -1.60 7.34
N ILE A 128 6.10 -2.18 7.44
CA ILE A 128 6.35 -3.55 7.00
C ILE A 128 5.49 -4.52 7.81
N TYR A 129 5.45 -4.36 9.13
CA TYR A 129 4.63 -5.17 10.01
C TYR A 129 3.14 -5.09 9.62
N MET A 130 2.62 -3.89 9.42
CA MET A 130 1.22 -3.68 9.04
C MET A 130 0.89 -4.29 7.67
N GLU A 131 1.78 -4.13 6.68
CA GLU A 131 1.58 -4.68 5.35
C GLU A 131 1.61 -6.22 5.35
N GLU A 132 2.49 -6.82 6.15
CA GLU A 132 2.54 -8.28 6.27
C GLU A 132 1.29 -8.82 6.96
N LEU A 133 0.76 -8.14 7.98
CA LEU A 133 -0.51 -8.52 8.60
C LEU A 133 -1.67 -8.40 7.60
N HIS A 134 -1.69 -7.33 6.83
CA HIS A 134 -2.72 -7.11 5.81
C HIS A 134 -2.69 -8.22 4.74
N SER A 135 -1.51 -8.54 4.23
CA SER A 135 -1.34 -9.64 3.27
C SER A 135 -1.77 -10.97 3.88
N GLY A 136 -1.49 -11.18 5.16
CA GLY A 136 -1.94 -12.35 5.90
C GLY A 136 -3.45 -12.45 6.01
N GLU A 137 -4.15 -11.33 6.19
CA GLU A 137 -5.62 -11.31 6.18
C GLU A 137 -6.18 -11.69 4.81
N VAL A 138 -5.63 -11.11 3.74
CA VAL A 138 -6.08 -11.45 2.38
C VAL A 138 -5.81 -12.92 2.07
N ASP A 139 -4.66 -13.45 2.50
CA ASP A 139 -4.36 -14.88 2.38
C ASP A 139 -5.45 -15.73 3.06
N LYS A 140 -5.84 -15.36 4.29
CA LYS A 140 -6.91 -16.08 5.01
C LYS A 140 -8.25 -16.02 4.28
N MET A 141 -8.56 -14.90 3.65
CA MET A 141 -9.79 -14.74 2.87
C MET A 141 -9.80 -15.63 1.61
N LEU A 142 -8.63 -15.95 1.08
CA LEU A 142 -8.48 -16.78 -0.11
C LEU A 142 -8.38 -18.28 0.19
N ARG A 143 -8.21 -18.66 1.46
CA ARG A 143 -8.19 -20.07 1.86
C ARG A 143 -9.58 -20.68 1.71
N LYS A 144 -9.61 -22.00 1.53
CA LYS A 144 -10.89 -22.73 1.57
C LYS A 144 -11.50 -22.62 2.96
N PRO A 145 -12.83 -22.47 3.06
CA PRO A 145 -13.50 -22.39 4.37
C PRO A 145 -13.12 -23.56 5.27
N GLY A 146 -12.65 -23.24 6.49
CA GLY A 146 -12.25 -24.24 7.48
C GLY A 146 -10.85 -24.82 7.32
N GLU A 147 -10.09 -24.45 6.29
CA GLU A 147 -8.72 -24.92 6.11
C GLU A 147 -7.70 -23.96 6.71
N ILE A 148 -6.71 -24.54 7.40
CA ILE A 148 -5.61 -23.76 8.01
C ILE A 148 -4.48 -23.53 6.99
N ALA A 149 -4.38 -24.37 5.97
CA ALA A 149 -3.32 -24.28 4.97
C ALA A 149 -3.31 -22.93 4.25
N LYS A 150 -2.12 -22.34 4.12
CA LYS A 150 -1.95 -21.08 3.41
C LYS A 150 -2.36 -21.20 1.95
N PHE A 151 -2.88 -20.11 1.42
CA PHE A 151 -3.14 -19.99 0.00
C PHE A 151 -1.82 -19.88 -0.76
N HIS A 152 -1.68 -20.70 -1.79
CA HIS A 152 -0.56 -20.69 -2.70
C HIS A 152 -1.11 -20.46 -4.11
N GLY A 153 -1.32 -19.19 -4.45
CA GLY A 153 -1.99 -18.88 -5.69
C GLY A 153 -1.17 -18.14 -6.71
#